data_d39cb744dab0a52b12e5bb75be44f483
#
_entry.id   d39cb744dab0a52b12e5bb75be44f483
#
_cell.length_a   1.000
_cell.length_b   1.000
_cell.length_c   1.000
_cell.angle_alpha   90.00
_cell.angle_beta   90.00
_cell.angle_gamma   90.00
#
_symmetry.space_group_name_H-M   'P 1'
#
loop_
_entity.id
_entity.type
_entity.pdbx_description
1 polymer ?
#
loop_
_entity_poly.entity_id
_entity_poly.type
_entity_poly.pdbx_seq_one_letter_code
_entity_poly.pdbx_strand_id
1 'polypeptide(L)'
;MSKKVCLIIGGGRGMGAATARQMHSRKYKLALMSPSTSCETLAAELGGIALRGRAENKGELKAIFDLTMLTYGRIDSILIHVGGPPKGDLLDISEEDWDKANDMVLKPVIRMAKLATPVMEKQGGGSIVNITTFSAFEPS
;
A
#
# COMPACT_ATOMS: atom_id res chain seq x y z
N MET A 1 -15.50 -7.33 -20.25
CA MET A 1 -14.70 -7.89 -19.12
C MET A 1 -14.26 -6.75 -18.21
N SER A 2 -14.50 -6.89 -16.91
CA SER A 2 -13.96 -5.94 -15.93
C SER A 2 -12.44 -6.07 -15.88
N LYS A 3 -11.73 -4.94 -15.99
CA LYS A 3 -10.27 -4.92 -15.85
C LYS A 3 -9.90 -5.17 -14.40
N LYS A 4 -8.84 -5.91 -14.18
CA LYS A 4 -8.27 -6.12 -12.85
C LYS A 4 -7.78 -4.81 -12.25
N VAL A 5 -7.82 -4.73 -10.94
CA VAL A 5 -7.50 -3.53 -10.15
C VAL A 5 -6.32 -3.80 -9.24
N CYS A 6 -5.35 -2.89 -9.24
CA CYS A 6 -4.21 -2.92 -8.34
C CYS A 6 -4.23 -1.67 -7.44
N LEU A 7 -4.26 -1.89 -6.14
CA LEU A 7 -4.11 -0.85 -5.11
C LEU A 7 -2.67 -0.85 -4.61
N ILE A 8 -2.01 0.31 -4.62
CA ILE A 8 -0.62 0.45 -4.19
C ILE A 8 -0.52 1.46 -3.05
N ILE A 9 -0.16 0.99 -1.89
CA ILE A 9 0.18 1.80 -0.72
C ILE A 9 1.67 2.11 -0.80
N GLY A 10 2.04 3.39 -0.83
CA GLY A 10 3.39 3.83 -1.14
C GLY A 10 3.64 3.96 -2.64
N GLY A 11 2.60 4.31 -3.41
CA GLY A 11 2.58 4.32 -4.87
C GLY A 11 3.15 5.56 -5.55
N GLY A 12 3.72 6.50 -4.81
CA GLY A 12 4.13 7.80 -5.39
C GLY A 12 5.54 7.82 -5.97
N ARG A 13 6.46 7.01 -5.48
CA ARG A 13 7.88 7.01 -5.85
C ARG A 13 8.48 5.62 -5.77
N GLY A 14 9.72 5.47 -6.23
CA GLY A 14 10.52 4.26 -6.08
C GLY A 14 9.84 3.00 -6.58
N MET A 15 9.90 1.93 -5.79
CA MET A 15 9.35 0.63 -6.15
C MET A 15 7.82 0.66 -6.34
N GLY A 16 7.12 1.45 -5.54
CA GLY A 16 5.67 1.62 -5.69
C GLY A 16 5.30 2.24 -7.03
N ALA A 17 5.99 3.30 -7.44
CA ALA A 17 5.76 3.94 -8.74
C ALA A 17 6.16 3.03 -9.91
N ALA A 18 7.28 2.31 -9.80
CA ALA A 18 7.70 1.35 -10.81
C ALA A 18 6.65 0.23 -10.98
N THR A 19 6.12 -0.27 -9.88
CA THR A 19 5.04 -1.26 -9.89
C THR A 19 3.78 -0.71 -10.54
N ALA A 20 3.40 0.54 -10.23
CA ALA A 20 2.24 1.18 -10.86
C ALA A 20 2.37 1.23 -12.39
N ARG A 21 3.53 1.64 -12.90
CA ARG A 21 3.81 1.68 -14.34
C ARG A 21 3.75 0.28 -14.97
N GLN A 22 4.32 -0.72 -14.29
CA GLN A 22 4.31 -2.10 -14.75
C GLN A 22 2.89 -2.67 -14.77
N MET A 23 2.09 -2.41 -13.74
CA MET A 23 0.69 -2.87 -13.69
C MET A 23 -0.17 -2.15 -14.72
N HIS A 24 0.10 -0.85 -14.97
CA HIS A 24 -0.55 -0.11 -16.06
C HIS A 24 -0.27 -0.73 -17.43
N SER A 25 0.98 -1.11 -17.71
CA SER A 25 1.33 -1.77 -18.98
C SER A 25 0.61 -3.11 -19.16
N ARG A 26 0.27 -3.77 -18.06
CA ARG A 26 -0.54 -5.01 -18.03
C ARG A 26 -2.05 -4.74 -18.01
N LYS A 27 -2.47 -3.51 -18.26
CA LYS A 27 -3.88 -3.09 -18.36
C LYS A 27 -4.68 -3.17 -17.06
N TYR A 28 -4.03 -3.13 -15.90
CA TYR A 28 -4.70 -2.96 -14.62
C TYR A 28 -5.23 -1.53 -14.45
N LYS A 29 -6.36 -1.39 -13.80
CA LYS A 29 -6.78 -0.13 -13.19
C LYS A 29 -5.99 0.11 -11.93
N LEU A 30 -5.63 1.36 -11.64
CA LEU A 30 -4.73 1.70 -10.54
C LEU A 30 -5.39 2.59 -9.51
N ALA A 31 -5.14 2.27 -8.24
CA ALA A 31 -5.40 3.16 -7.11
C ALA A 31 -4.11 3.32 -6.32
N LEU A 32 -3.71 4.55 -6.06
CA LEU A 32 -2.43 4.88 -5.44
C LEU A 32 -2.63 5.70 -4.17
N MET A 33 -1.84 5.41 -3.15
CA MET A 33 -1.74 6.25 -1.95
C MET A 33 -0.29 6.51 -1.59
N SER A 34 0.03 7.74 -1.26
CA SER A 34 1.32 8.14 -0.67
C SER A 34 1.15 9.43 0.15
N PRO A 35 2.10 9.76 1.04
CA PRO A 35 1.99 10.97 1.85
C PRO A 35 2.12 12.28 1.05
N SER A 36 2.73 12.24 -0.12
CA SER A 36 2.97 13.40 -0.97
C SER A 36 2.06 13.43 -2.19
N THR A 37 2.09 14.56 -2.92
CA THR A 37 1.36 14.72 -4.18
C THR A 37 1.84 13.80 -5.31
N SER A 38 2.96 13.11 -5.14
CA SER A 38 3.53 12.24 -6.17
C SER A 38 2.59 11.12 -6.62
N CYS A 39 1.76 10.58 -5.72
CA CYS A 39 0.76 9.59 -6.10
C CYS A 39 -0.34 10.17 -6.99
N GLU A 40 -0.76 11.41 -6.73
CA GLU A 40 -1.77 12.10 -7.55
C GLU A 40 -1.25 12.38 -8.95
N THR A 41 -0.01 12.88 -9.06
CA THR A 41 0.65 13.12 -10.34
C THR A 41 0.78 11.84 -11.16
N LEU A 42 1.25 10.76 -10.53
CA LEU A 42 1.40 9.48 -11.19
C LEU A 42 0.05 8.87 -11.59
N ALA A 43 -0.96 8.97 -10.73
CA ALA A 43 -2.30 8.49 -11.05
C ALA A 43 -2.89 9.24 -12.25
N ALA A 44 -2.73 10.56 -12.31
CA ALA A 44 -3.17 11.36 -13.46
C ALA A 44 -2.47 10.92 -14.74
N GLU A 45 -1.16 10.68 -14.70
CA GLU A 45 -0.38 10.18 -15.83
C GLU A 45 -0.87 8.82 -16.33
N LEU A 46 -1.19 7.92 -15.43
CA LEU A 46 -1.55 6.53 -15.74
C LEU A 46 -3.07 6.29 -15.86
N GLY A 47 -3.88 7.33 -15.74
CA GLY A 47 -5.34 7.20 -15.80
C GLY A 47 -5.95 6.44 -14.63
N GLY A 48 -5.33 6.50 -13.46
CA GLY A 48 -5.79 5.89 -12.23
C GLY A 48 -6.43 6.88 -11.26
N ILE A 49 -6.68 6.42 -10.03
CA ILE A 49 -7.13 7.27 -8.92
C ILE A 49 -6.06 7.32 -7.85
N ALA A 50 -6.07 8.38 -7.04
CA ALA A 50 -5.15 8.52 -5.93
C ALA A 50 -5.77 9.25 -4.75
N LEU A 51 -5.21 9.01 -3.58
CA LEU A 51 -5.52 9.75 -2.35
C LEU A 51 -4.21 9.96 -1.59
N ARG A 52 -3.93 11.20 -1.22
CA ARG A 52 -2.82 11.46 -0.31
C ARG A 52 -3.17 10.94 1.07
N GLY A 53 -2.23 10.23 1.67
CA GLY A 53 -2.42 9.69 3.01
C GLY A 53 -1.22 8.88 3.46
N ARG A 54 -1.22 8.60 4.75
CA ARG A 54 -0.20 7.81 5.42
C ARG A 54 -0.73 6.43 5.76
N ALA A 55 0.07 5.42 5.51
CA ALA A 55 -0.30 4.02 5.78
C ALA A 55 -0.58 3.77 7.27
N GLU A 56 0.12 4.47 8.17
CA GLU A 56 -0.09 4.38 9.61
C GLU A 56 -1.40 5.03 10.09
N ASN A 57 -2.03 5.86 9.27
CA ASN A 57 -3.35 6.42 9.58
C ASN A 57 -4.45 5.46 9.14
N LYS A 58 -5.14 4.88 10.11
CA LYS A 58 -6.19 3.90 9.87
C LYS A 58 -7.32 4.44 8.99
N GLY A 59 -7.72 5.69 9.20
CA GLY A 59 -8.80 6.33 8.45
C GLY A 59 -8.42 6.58 7.00
N GLU A 60 -7.21 7.05 6.75
CA GLU A 60 -6.69 7.30 5.39
C GLU A 60 -6.51 6.01 4.61
N LEU A 61 -6.00 4.96 5.26
CA LEU A 61 -5.86 3.63 4.67
C LEU A 61 -7.22 3.06 4.26
N LYS A 62 -8.23 3.20 5.12
CA LYS A 62 -9.59 2.79 4.80
C LYS A 62 -10.17 3.64 3.68
N ALA A 63 -9.89 4.94 3.66
CA ALA A 63 -10.42 5.86 2.65
C ALA A 63 -9.96 5.50 1.23
N ILE A 64 -8.68 5.17 1.03
CA ILE A 64 -8.22 4.72 -0.31
C ILE A 64 -8.81 3.37 -0.69
N PHE A 65 -8.99 2.46 0.27
CA PHE A 65 -9.65 1.19 0.02
C PHE A 65 -11.10 1.41 -0.45
N ASP A 66 -11.87 2.20 0.30
CA ASP A 66 -13.27 2.49 -0.01
C ASP A 66 -13.40 3.23 -1.36
N LEU A 67 -12.53 4.20 -1.63
CA LEU A 67 -12.50 4.91 -2.91
C LEU A 67 -12.22 3.95 -4.08
N THR A 68 -11.31 3.02 -3.90
CA THR A 68 -11.00 2.00 -4.91
C THR A 68 -12.21 1.11 -5.19
N MET A 69 -12.89 0.65 -4.15
CA MET A 69 -14.10 -0.16 -4.29
C MET A 69 -15.24 0.61 -4.91
N LEU A 70 -15.43 1.87 -4.51
CA LEU A 70 -16.48 2.73 -5.08
C LEU A 70 -16.24 2.98 -6.58
N THR A 71 -14.99 3.21 -6.97
CA THR A 71 -14.64 3.56 -8.35
C THR A 71 -14.61 2.35 -9.28
N TYR A 72 -14.04 1.23 -8.82
CA TYR A 72 -13.78 0.07 -9.67
C TYR A 72 -14.57 -1.18 -9.32
N GLY A 73 -15.15 -1.25 -8.14
CA GLY A 73 -15.99 -2.36 -7.68
C GLY A 73 -15.23 -3.65 -7.35
N ARG A 74 -13.90 -3.65 -7.44
CA ARG A 74 -13.05 -4.82 -7.17
C ARG A 74 -11.63 -4.42 -6.81
N ILE A 75 -10.91 -5.32 -6.17
CA ILE A 75 -9.46 -5.21 -5.92
C ILE A 75 -8.85 -6.60 -6.11
N ASP A 76 -7.95 -6.73 -7.06
CA ASP A 76 -7.33 -8.02 -7.41
C ASP A 76 -5.93 -8.17 -6.84
N SER A 77 -5.21 -7.06 -6.70
CA SER A 77 -3.85 -7.04 -6.17
C SER A 77 -3.65 -5.83 -5.27
N ILE A 78 -2.93 -6.03 -4.18
CA ILE A 78 -2.52 -4.95 -3.28
C ILE A 78 -1.01 -5.05 -3.09
N LEU A 79 -0.29 -3.95 -3.30
CA LEU A 79 1.09 -3.80 -2.89
C LEU A 79 1.15 -2.87 -1.69
N ILE A 80 1.83 -3.30 -0.63
CA ILE A 80 2.10 -2.49 0.55
C ILE A 80 3.59 -2.22 0.62
N HIS A 81 3.96 -0.98 0.32
CA HIS A 81 5.32 -0.46 0.38
C HIS A 81 5.34 0.80 1.22
N VAL A 82 5.75 0.67 2.47
CA VAL A 82 5.79 1.78 3.43
C VAL A 82 7.24 2.16 3.74
N GLY A 83 7.43 3.37 4.24
CA GLY A 83 8.74 3.82 4.72
C GLY A 83 9.20 3.01 5.92
N GLY A 84 10.52 2.99 6.14
CA GLY A 84 11.10 2.35 7.32
C GLY A 84 10.89 3.18 8.59
N PRO A 85 10.92 2.54 9.76
CA PRO A 85 10.90 3.22 11.04
C PRO A 85 12.20 3.99 11.29
N PRO A 86 12.23 4.87 12.31
CA PRO A 86 13.47 5.50 12.74
C PRO A 86 14.55 4.47 13.06
N LYS A 87 15.79 4.77 12.65
CA LYS A 87 16.94 3.90 12.93
C LYS A 87 17.47 4.18 14.33
N GLY A 88 18.04 3.17 14.96
CA GLY A 88 18.70 3.29 16.26
C GLY A 88 19.19 1.94 16.75
N ASP A 89 20.10 1.97 17.72
CA ASP A 89 20.55 0.75 18.39
C ASP A 89 19.48 0.23 19.34
N LEU A 90 19.40 -1.08 19.47
CA LEU A 90 18.36 -1.75 20.26
C LEU A 90 18.21 -1.17 21.68
N LEU A 91 19.33 -0.87 22.32
CA LEU A 91 19.34 -0.38 23.70
C LEU A 91 18.92 1.11 23.82
N ASP A 92 19.00 1.86 22.74
CA ASP A 92 18.72 3.30 22.70
C ASP A 92 17.34 3.64 22.15
N ILE A 93 16.68 2.69 21.47
CA ILE A 93 15.34 2.90 20.91
C ILE A 93 14.32 2.96 22.05
N SER A 94 13.58 4.06 22.14
CA SER A 94 12.53 4.22 23.13
C SER A 94 11.33 3.32 22.85
N GLU A 95 10.55 3.03 23.87
CA GLU A 95 9.30 2.27 23.72
C GLU A 95 8.32 3.00 22.80
N GLU A 96 8.29 4.34 22.84
CA GLU A 96 7.51 5.18 21.93
C GLU A 96 7.92 4.98 20.47
N ASP A 97 9.20 4.86 20.17
CA ASP A 97 9.69 4.62 18.81
C ASP A 97 9.37 3.20 18.34
N TRP A 98 9.35 2.21 19.23
CA TRP A 98 8.82 0.88 18.94
C TRP A 98 7.35 0.91 18.57
N ASP A 99 6.53 1.68 19.29
CA ASP A 99 5.10 1.84 18.99
C ASP A 99 4.91 2.49 17.62
N LYS A 100 5.68 3.54 17.32
CA LYS A 100 5.67 4.19 15.99
C LYS A 100 6.06 3.20 14.88
N ALA A 101 7.07 2.38 15.10
CA ALA A 101 7.50 1.38 14.13
C ALA A 101 6.38 0.37 13.85
N ASN A 102 5.70 -0.12 14.87
CA ASN A 102 4.55 -1.00 14.72
C ASN A 102 3.41 -0.33 13.93
N ASP A 103 3.12 0.93 14.23
CA ASP A 103 2.08 1.68 13.53
C ASP A 103 2.41 1.90 12.04
N MET A 104 3.67 2.11 11.71
CA MET A 104 4.14 2.36 10.34
C MET A 104 4.27 1.11 9.49
N VAL A 105 4.72 -0.01 10.07
CA VAL A 105 5.16 -1.19 9.31
C VAL A 105 4.21 -2.36 9.46
N LEU A 106 3.78 -2.70 10.68
CA LEU A 106 2.97 -3.89 10.94
C LEU A 106 1.48 -3.65 10.78
N LYS A 107 0.95 -2.60 11.41
CA LYS A 107 -0.49 -2.35 11.42
C LYS A 107 -1.11 -2.10 10.05
N PRO A 108 -0.46 -1.41 9.09
CA PRO A 108 -1.00 -1.25 7.75
C PRO A 108 -1.27 -2.58 7.04
N VAL A 109 -0.37 -3.55 7.21
CA VAL A 109 -0.51 -4.89 6.64
C VAL A 109 -1.73 -5.61 7.21
N ILE A 110 -1.87 -5.60 8.54
CA ILE A 110 -2.99 -6.25 9.23
C ILE A 110 -4.32 -5.58 8.83
N ARG A 111 -4.37 -4.25 8.84
CA ARG A 111 -5.57 -3.47 8.50
C ARG A 111 -6.01 -3.70 7.06
N MET A 112 -5.06 -3.66 6.13
CA MET A 112 -5.36 -3.89 4.72
C MET A 112 -5.81 -5.33 4.46
N ALA A 113 -5.18 -6.32 5.10
CA ALA A 113 -5.62 -7.70 4.99
C ALA A 113 -7.06 -7.90 5.49
N LYS A 114 -7.41 -7.27 6.62
CA LYS A 114 -8.79 -7.34 7.15
C LYS A 114 -9.82 -6.69 6.22
N LEU A 115 -9.47 -5.60 5.53
CA LEU A 115 -10.35 -4.96 4.56
C LEU A 115 -10.47 -5.76 3.27
N ALA A 116 -9.36 -6.28 2.77
CA ALA A 116 -9.28 -6.88 1.45
C ALA A 116 -9.75 -8.33 1.39
N THR A 117 -9.48 -9.13 2.42
CA THR A 117 -9.77 -10.56 2.40
C THR A 117 -11.25 -10.87 2.10
N PRO A 118 -12.23 -10.25 2.77
CA PRO A 118 -13.63 -10.53 2.46
C PRO A 118 -14.05 -10.17 1.02
N VAL A 119 -13.45 -9.12 0.48
CA VAL A 119 -13.69 -8.69 -0.91
C VAL A 119 -13.09 -9.70 -1.88
N MET A 120 -11.83 -10.08 -1.66
CA MET A 120 -11.12 -11.04 -2.50
C MET A 120 -11.77 -12.43 -2.48
N GLU A 121 -12.25 -12.88 -1.33
CA GLU A 121 -13.00 -14.14 -1.22
C GLU A 121 -14.25 -14.13 -2.10
N LYS A 122 -15.03 -13.06 -2.03
CA LYS A 122 -16.24 -12.91 -2.85
C LYS A 122 -15.96 -12.83 -4.35
N GLN A 123 -14.80 -12.31 -4.72
CA GLN A 123 -14.36 -12.23 -6.12
C GLN A 123 -13.79 -13.53 -6.67
N GLY A 124 -13.54 -14.52 -5.82
CA GLY A 124 -12.88 -15.77 -6.20
C GLY A 124 -11.35 -15.72 -6.14
N GLY A 125 -10.76 -14.72 -5.49
CA GLY A 125 -9.33 -14.64 -5.27
C GLY A 125 -8.75 -13.23 -5.34
N GLY A 126 -7.49 -13.13 -4.97
CA GLY A 126 -6.70 -11.90 -5.00
C GLY A 126 -5.30 -12.15 -4.42
N SER A 127 -4.45 -11.15 -4.44
CA SER A 127 -3.11 -11.24 -3.88
C SER A 127 -2.73 -9.96 -3.12
N ILE A 128 -2.04 -10.14 -2.00
CA ILE A 128 -1.46 -9.06 -1.21
C ILE A 128 0.05 -9.29 -1.14
N VAL A 129 0.82 -8.32 -1.60
CA VAL A 129 2.28 -8.36 -1.58
C VAL A 129 2.79 -7.31 -0.60
N ASN A 130 3.59 -7.73 0.36
CA ASN A 130 4.23 -6.85 1.32
C ASN A 130 5.71 -6.73 0.99
N ILE A 131 6.21 -5.52 0.85
CA ILE A 131 7.64 -5.28 0.74
C ILE A 131 8.23 -5.28 2.14
N THR A 132 9.15 -6.18 2.37
CA THR A 132 9.86 -6.33 3.65
C THR A 132 11.36 -6.14 3.46
N THR A 133 12.13 -6.45 4.47
CA THR A 133 13.57 -6.31 4.43
C THR A 133 14.27 -7.67 4.45
N PHE A 134 15.33 -7.75 3.73
CA PHE A 134 16.28 -8.85 3.74
C PHE A 134 17.04 -8.95 5.08
N SER A 135 17.22 -7.81 5.79
CA SER A 135 17.85 -7.79 7.13
C SER A 135 17.09 -8.60 8.20
N ALA A 136 15.89 -9.07 7.91
CA ALA A 136 15.18 -10.01 8.78
C ALA A 136 15.86 -11.39 8.83
N PHE A 137 16.65 -11.74 7.79
CA PHE A 137 17.35 -13.01 7.69
C PHE A 137 18.88 -12.86 7.87
N GLU A 138 19.43 -11.75 7.44
CA GLU A 138 20.85 -11.42 7.57
C GLU A 138 21.00 -10.05 8.23
N PRO A 139 21.21 -10.00 9.55
CA PRO A 139 21.47 -8.73 10.24
C PRO A 139 22.71 -8.05 9.70
N SER A 140 22.60 -6.76 9.39
CA SER A 140 23.71 -5.92 8.93
C SER A 140 24.39 -5.20 10.07
#